data_e05595a01ce226ebd5a500a134e04931
#
_entry.id   e05595a01ce226ebd5a500a134e04931
#
_cell.length_a   1.000
_cell.length_b   1.000
_cell.length_c   1.000
_cell.angle_alpha   90.00
_cell.angle_beta   90.00
_cell.angle_gamma   90.00
#
_symmetry.space_group_name_H-M   'P 1'
#
loop_
_entity.id
_entity.type
_entity.pdbx_description
1 polymer ?
#
loop_
_entity_poly.entity_id
_entity_poly.type
_entity_poly.pdbx_seq_one_letter_code
_entity_poly.pdbx_strand_id
1 'polypeptide(L)'
;LSGRPRKPETRVVVIGLGRFGSALARELVTHGTEVLALDANPSVVQQYADEFTHVSAVDTTDAEALTQLGVPDFPHAVVGIGSNMEASILTTSLLSDFAIPRIWAKATSRRHGQILERVGAHHVVLPEHDMGERVAHLVTGRMIDYIEFDADYAMAKTTAPAMSIGKTLTASGLRKRYAITVVAIKHRGGEFTYATPDTVVAAGDELIVSGRIDEVERFADLT
;
A
#
# COMPACT_ATOMS: atom_id res chain seq x y z
N LEU A 1 -9.91 -18.10 -33.36
CA LEU A 1 -10.50 -17.75 -32.05
C LEU A 1 -9.49 -18.12 -30.97
N SER A 2 -8.60 -17.18 -30.67
CA SER A 2 -7.54 -17.30 -29.67
C SER A 2 -8.15 -16.99 -28.31
N GLY A 3 -8.47 -18.01 -27.52
CA GLY A 3 -8.82 -17.87 -26.10
C GLY A 3 -7.59 -17.36 -25.34
N ARG A 4 -7.63 -16.12 -24.86
CA ARG A 4 -6.69 -15.69 -23.82
C ARG A 4 -6.84 -16.64 -22.64
N PRO A 5 -5.73 -17.16 -22.06
CA PRO A 5 -5.83 -17.93 -20.84
C PRO A 5 -6.50 -17.05 -19.78
N ARG A 6 -7.61 -17.52 -19.21
CA ARG A 6 -8.21 -16.89 -18.03
C ARG A 6 -7.11 -16.84 -16.96
N LYS A 7 -6.76 -15.63 -16.50
CA LYS A 7 -5.99 -15.48 -15.25
C LYS A 7 -6.72 -16.31 -14.19
N PRO A 8 -6.00 -17.12 -13.39
CA PRO A 8 -6.62 -17.80 -12.28
C PRO A 8 -7.37 -16.76 -11.45
N GLU A 9 -8.66 -16.96 -11.24
CA GLU A 9 -9.49 -16.05 -10.43
C GLU A 9 -8.87 -16.02 -9.04
N THR A 10 -8.21 -14.90 -8.73
CA THR A 10 -7.60 -14.71 -7.42
C THR A 10 -8.73 -14.46 -6.44
N ARG A 11 -8.90 -15.35 -5.45
CA ARG A 11 -9.91 -15.20 -4.39
C ARG A 11 -9.25 -14.73 -3.10
N VAL A 12 -9.86 -13.79 -2.42
CA VAL A 12 -9.36 -13.21 -1.18
C VAL A 12 -10.47 -13.18 -0.14
N VAL A 13 -10.22 -13.68 1.06
CA VAL A 13 -11.08 -13.40 2.21
C VAL A 13 -10.56 -12.17 2.94
N VAL A 14 -11.43 -11.18 3.16
CA VAL A 14 -11.13 -9.95 3.91
C VAL A 14 -11.93 -9.98 5.21
N ILE A 15 -11.24 -9.99 6.33
CA ILE A 15 -11.81 -10.12 7.68
C ILE A 15 -11.65 -8.81 8.44
N GLY A 16 -12.77 -8.22 8.85
CA GLY A 16 -12.83 -6.91 9.48
C GLY A 16 -13.05 -5.80 8.44
N LEU A 17 -14.30 -5.32 8.34
CA LEU A 17 -14.75 -4.30 7.38
C LEU A 17 -14.71 -2.88 7.96
N GLY A 18 -13.76 -2.62 8.85
CA GLY A 18 -13.43 -1.26 9.26
C GLY A 18 -12.84 -0.44 8.09
N ARG A 19 -12.36 0.78 8.38
CA ARG A 19 -11.81 1.70 7.38
C ARG A 19 -10.78 1.07 6.44
N PHE A 20 -9.86 0.28 6.97
CA PHE A 20 -8.82 -0.40 6.19
C PHE A 20 -9.39 -1.54 5.35
N GLY A 21 -10.12 -2.49 5.99
CA GLY A 21 -10.61 -3.69 5.31
C GLY A 21 -11.64 -3.38 4.23
N SER A 22 -12.55 -2.43 4.47
CA SER A 22 -13.54 -2.03 3.46
C SER A 22 -12.90 -1.33 2.26
N ALA A 23 -11.91 -0.45 2.48
CA ALA A 23 -11.18 0.19 1.39
C ALA A 23 -10.42 -0.84 0.55
N LEU A 24 -9.74 -1.79 1.21
CA LEU A 24 -9.03 -2.88 0.55
C LEU A 24 -9.98 -3.78 -0.27
N ALA A 25 -11.12 -4.17 0.32
CA ALA A 25 -12.09 -5.02 -0.35
C ALA A 25 -12.65 -4.35 -1.62
N ARG A 26 -12.95 -3.05 -1.57
CA ARG A 26 -13.38 -2.27 -2.75
C ARG A 26 -12.35 -2.30 -3.87
N GLU A 27 -11.10 -2.05 -3.52
CA GLU A 27 -10.00 -2.01 -4.48
C GLU A 27 -9.81 -3.37 -5.15
N LEU A 28 -9.85 -4.46 -4.36
CA LEU A 28 -9.79 -5.82 -4.88
C LEU A 28 -10.94 -6.12 -5.86
N VAL A 29 -12.18 -5.75 -5.50
CA VAL A 29 -13.36 -5.94 -6.37
C VAL A 29 -13.23 -5.11 -7.65
N THR A 30 -12.76 -3.87 -7.56
CA THR A 30 -12.53 -2.98 -8.72
C THR A 30 -11.53 -3.60 -9.70
N HIS A 31 -10.54 -4.35 -9.20
CA HIS A 31 -9.58 -5.09 -10.02
C HIS A 31 -10.06 -6.49 -10.47
N GLY A 32 -11.32 -6.83 -10.21
CA GLY A 32 -11.91 -8.10 -10.64
C GLY A 32 -11.50 -9.31 -9.79
N THR A 33 -11.09 -9.08 -8.55
CA THR A 33 -10.80 -10.15 -7.58
C THR A 33 -12.10 -10.58 -6.90
N GLU A 34 -12.33 -11.88 -6.76
CA GLU A 34 -13.43 -12.42 -5.97
C GLU A 34 -13.13 -12.21 -4.48
N VAL A 35 -14.01 -11.52 -3.77
CA VAL A 35 -13.83 -11.17 -2.35
C VAL A 35 -14.94 -11.79 -1.51
N LEU A 36 -14.56 -12.55 -0.47
CA LEU A 36 -15.42 -12.87 0.66
C LEU A 36 -15.12 -11.89 1.79
N ALA A 37 -16.07 -11.03 2.11
CA ALA A 37 -15.93 -10.00 3.13
C ALA A 37 -16.62 -10.42 4.43
N LEU A 38 -15.90 -10.42 5.54
CA LEU A 38 -16.38 -10.89 6.85
C LEU A 38 -16.20 -9.82 7.91
N ASP A 39 -17.21 -9.64 8.77
CA ASP A 39 -17.12 -8.81 9.97
C ASP A 39 -17.97 -9.43 11.09
N ALA A 40 -17.55 -9.26 12.34
CA ALA A 40 -18.32 -9.74 13.49
C ALA A 40 -19.57 -8.88 13.76
N ASN A 41 -19.61 -7.63 13.26
CA ASN A 41 -20.71 -6.71 13.50
C ASN A 41 -21.73 -6.75 12.36
N PRO A 42 -22.97 -7.26 12.60
CA PRO A 42 -24.01 -7.31 11.56
C PRO A 42 -24.37 -5.94 10.96
N SER A 43 -24.28 -4.86 11.75
CA SER A 43 -24.56 -3.51 11.26
C SER A 43 -23.51 -3.05 10.25
N VAL A 44 -22.25 -3.45 10.41
CA VAL A 44 -21.18 -3.18 9.44
C VAL A 44 -21.43 -3.98 8.17
N VAL A 45 -21.75 -5.26 8.28
CA VAL A 45 -22.07 -6.13 7.14
C VAL A 45 -23.22 -5.56 6.32
N GLN A 46 -24.28 -5.09 6.98
CA GLN A 46 -25.45 -4.50 6.31
C GLN A 46 -25.09 -3.26 5.47
N GLN A 47 -24.09 -2.47 5.90
CA GLN A 47 -23.65 -1.28 5.14
C GLN A 47 -23.00 -1.66 3.80
N TYR A 48 -22.45 -2.86 3.68
CA TYR A 48 -21.74 -3.35 2.50
C TYR A 48 -22.51 -4.42 1.70
N ALA A 49 -23.77 -4.73 2.10
CA ALA A 49 -24.56 -5.79 1.47
C ALA A 49 -24.81 -5.56 -0.02
N ASP A 50 -24.97 -4.30 -0.43
CA ASP A 50 -25.18 -3.93 -1.84
C ASP A 50 -23.86 -3.70 -2.60
N GLU A 51 -22.74 -3.62 -1.88
CA GLU A 51 -21.43 -3.30 -2.46
C GLU A 51 -20.61 -4.56 -2.77
N PHE A 52 -20.66 -5.56 -1.87
CA PHE A 52 -19.91 -6.81 -2.03
C PHE A 52 -20.85 -7.97 -2.32
N THR A 53 -20.51 -8.77 -3.33
CA THR A 53 -21.29 -9.95 -3.71
C THR A 53 -21.37 -10.99 -2.59
N HIS A 54 -20.28 -11.14 -1.84
CA HIS A 54 -20.17 -12.09 -0.73
C HIS A 54 -19.74 -11.35 0.54
N VAL A 55 -20.69 -11.04 1.38
CA VAL A 55 -20.46 -10.42 2.71
C VAL A 55 -21.25 -11.17 3.77
N SER A 56 -20.63 -11.45 4.91
CA SER A 56 -21.29 -12.19 6.00
C SER A 56 -20.88 -11.70 7.38
N ALA A 57 -21.87 -11.71 8.30
CA ALA A 57 -21.63 -11.46 9.73
C ALA A 57 -21.26 -12.76 10.41
N VAL A 58 -20.05 -12.81 11.00
CA VAL A 58 -19.53 -14.03 11.62
C VAL A 58 -18.51 -13.70 12.70
N ASP A 59 -18.50 -14.48 13.78
CA ASP A 59 -17.38 -14.49 14.71
C ASP A 59 -16.18 -15.17 14.03
N THR A 60 -15.18 -14.39 13.67
CA THR A 60 -14.00 -14.87 12.93
C THR A 60 -12.99 -15.64 13.81
N THR A 61 -13.27 -15.76 15.11
CA THR A 61 -12.52 -16.64 16.03
C THR A 61 -13.13 -18.03 16.13
N ASP A 62 -14.27 -18.28 15.48
CA ASP A 62 -14.94 -19.57 15.42
C ASP A 62 -14.48 -20.36 14.17
N ALA A 63 -13.74 -21.43 14.40
CA ALA A 63 -13.20 -22.32 13.34
C ALA A 63 -14.31 -22.98 12.51
N GLU A 64 -15.40 -23.40 13.16
CA GLU A 64 -16.49 -24.08 12.48
C GLU A 64 -17.23 -23.09 11.55
N ALA A 65 -17.51 -21.89 12.03
CA ALA A 65 -18.15 -20.85 11.25
C ALA A 65 -17.31 -20.45 10.02
N LEU A 66 -16.00 -20.28 10.16
CA LEU A 66 -15.12 -20.00 9.03
C LEU A 66 -15.04 -21.16 8.04
N THR A 67 -15.05 -22.40 8.53
CA THR A 67 -15.06 -23.59 7.67
C THR A 67 -16.36 -23.70 6.88
N GLN A 68 -17.50 -23.41 7.47
CA GLN A 68 -18.81 -23.41 6.79
C GLN A 68 -18.88 -22.36 5.68
N LEU A 69 -18.17 -21.24 5.82
CA LEU A 69 -18.04 -20.20 4.80
C LEU A 69 -16.97 -20.52 3.72
N GLY A 70 -16.29 -21.68 3.81
CA GLY A 70 -15.29 -22.10 2.87
C GLY A 70 -13.97 -21.33 2.95
N VAL A 71 -13.70 -20.64 4.06
CA VAL A 71 -12.47 -19.85 4.26
C VAL A 71 -11.19 -20.67 4.05
N PRO A 72 -11.09 -21.97 4.47
CA PRO A 72 -9.90 -22.79 4.25
C PRO A 72 -9.50 -22.95 2.77
N ASP A 73 -10.45 -22.77 1.84
CA ASP A 73 -10.19 -22.93 0.41
C ASP A 73 -9.66 -21.65 -0.27
N PHE A 74 -9.50 -20.56 0.48
CA PHE A 74 -8.99 -19.31 -0.05
C PHE A 74 -7.45 -19.29 -0.08
N PRO A 75 -6.83 -18.90 -1.21
CA PRO A 75 -5.37 -18.79 -1.29
C PRO A 75 -4.81 -17.56 -0.56
N HIS A 76 -5.65 -16.57 -0.28
CA HIS A 76 -5.27 -15.32 0.35
C HIS A 76 -6.27 -14.90 1.41
N ALA A 77 -5.76 -14.48 2.56
CA ALA A 77 -6.55 -13.89 3.63
C ALA A 77 -5.96 -12.55 4.08
N VAL A 78 -6.83 -11.62 4.42
CA VAL A 78 -6.45 -10.32 5.00
C VAL A 78 -7.22 -10.09 6.28
N VAL A 79 -6.50 -9.98 7.40
CA VAL A 79 -7.07 -9.64 8.71
C VAL A 79 -6.95 -8.14 8.93
N GLY A 80 -8.06 -7.42 8.75
CA GLY A 80 -8.18 -5.97 8.91
C GLY A 80 -8.70 -5.52 10.29
N ILE A 81 -8.77 -6.41 11.28
CA ILE A 81 -9.32 -6.13 12.61
C ILE A 81 -8.37 -5.20 13.35
N GLY A 82 -8.83 -4.01 13.74
CA GLY A 82 -8.01 -3.02 14.46
C GLY A 82 -8.55 -2.64 15.83
N SER A 83 -9.84 -2.84 16.08
CA SER A 83 -10.50 -2.46 17.34
C SER A 83 -10.39 -3.51 18.44
N ASN A 84 -10.13 -4.77 18.07
CA ASN A 84 -10.00 -5.89 19.00
C ASN A 84 -8.74 -6.69 18.68
N MET A 85 -7.70 -6.47 19.50
CA MET A 85 -6.41 -7.12 19.33
C MET A 85 -6.48 -8.64 19.54
N GLU A 86 -7.27 -9.09 20.52
CA GLU A 86 -7.48 -10.51 20.81
C GLU A 86 -8.08 -11.22 19.60
N ALA A 87 -9.20 -10.71 19.07
CA ALA A 87 -9.83 -11.28 17.87
C ALA A 87 -8.87 -11.27 16.67
N SER A 88 -8.07 -10.21 16.48
CA SER A 88 -7.08 -10.14 15.41
C SER A 88 -6.05 -11.27 15.50
N ILE A 89 -5.51 -11.52 16.70
CA ILE A 89 -4.51 -12.56 16.95
C ILE A 89 -5.13 -13.95 16.78
N LEU A 90 -6.29 -14.21 17.38
CA LEU A 90 -6.96 -15.51 17.31
C LEU A 90 -7.36 -15.85 15.88
N THR A 91 -7.97 -14.89 15.17
CA THR A 91 -8.31 -15.08 13.75
C THR A 91 -7.08 -15.39 12.90
N THR A 92 -5.97 -14.64 13.09
CA THR A 92 -4.72 -14.88 12.34
C THR A 92 -4.14 -16.26 12.61
N SER A 93 -4.13 -16.70 13.89
CA SER A 93 -3.71 -18.06 14.26
C SER A 93 -4.56 -19.12 13.59
N LEU A 94 -5.88 -18.94 13.61
CA LEU A 94 -6.82 -19.89 12.99
C LEU A 94 -6.64 -20.01 11.48
N LEU A 95 -6.40 -18.89 10.79
CA LEU A 95 -6.09 -18.90 9.36
C LEU A 95 -4.76 -19.64 9.06
N SER A 96 -3.79 -19.52 9.97
CA SER A 96 -2.54 -20.27 9.89
C SER A 96 -2.77 -21.77 10.09
N ASP A 97 -3.63 -22.17 11.04
CA ASP A 97 -4.03 -23.57 11.26
C ASP A 97 -4.77 -24.15 10.05
N PHE A 98 -5.53 -23.35 9.33
CA PHE A 98 -6.12 -23.71 8.03
C PHE A 98 -5.10 -23.81 6.89
N ALA A 99 -3.83 -23.53 7.15
CA ALA A 99 -2.74 -23.55 6.17
C ALA A 99 -2.99 -22.65 4.96
N ILE A 100 -3.63 -21.46 5.17
CA ILE A 100 -3.83 -20.48 4.10
C ILE A 100 -2.47 -20.00 3.59
N PRO A 101 -2.18 -20.09 2.28
CA PRO A 101 -0.85 -19.84 1.73
C PRO A 101 -0.32 -18.43 1.95
N ARG A 102 -1.21 -17.43 2.01
CA ARG A 102 -0.82 -16.00 2.18
C ARG A 102 -1.77 -15.29 3.11
N ILE A 103 -1.29 -14.96 4.30
CA ILE A 103 -2.02 -14.24 5.33
C ILE A 103 -1.38 -12.86 5.51
N TRP A 104 -2.17 -11.83 5.26
CA TRP A 104 -1.85 -10.45 5.56
C TRP A 104 -2.58 -10.03 6.83
N ALA A 105 -1.93 -9.30 7.71
CA ALA A 105 -2.58 -8.84 8.93
C ALA A 105 -2.26 -7.37 9.20
N LYS A 106 -3.30 -6.61 9.55
CA LYS A 106 -3.15 -5.24 10.01
C LYS A 106 -2.73 -5.23 11.48
N ALA A 107 -1.62 -4.57 11.78
CA ALA A 107 -1.21 -4.29 13.14
C ALA A 107 -1.58 -2.86 13.56
N THR A 108 -1.89 -2.67 14.84
CA THR A 108 -2.15 -1.36 15.46
C THR A 108 -0.93 -0.80 16.19
N SER A 109 0.12 -1.62 16.34
CA SER A 109 1.41 -1.24 16.91
C SER A 109 2.48 -2.23 16.47
N ARG A 110 3.77 -1.84 16.58
CA ARG A 110 4.90 -2.73 16.29
C ARG A 110 4.88 -4.02 17.14
N ARG A 111 4.48 -3.94 18.41
CA ARG A 111 4.35 -5.12 19.29
C ARG A 111 3.24 -6.06 18.81
N HIS A 112 2.10 -5.50 18.41
CA HIS A 112 1.01 -6.30 17.81
C HIS A 112 1.49 -7.00 16.55
N GLY A 113 2.22 -6.29 15.66
CA GLY A 113 2.79 -6.86 14.45
C GLY A 113 3.70 -8.05 14.73
N GLN A 114 4.60 -7.96 15.69
CA GLN A 114 5.48 -9.05 16.10
C GLN A 114 4.70 -10.29 16.59
N ILE A 115 3.55 -10.08 17.25
CA ILE A 115 2.70 -11.20 17.67
C ILE A 115 2.02 -11.83 16.45
N LEU A 116 1.48 -11.01 15.54
CA LEU A 116 0.82 -11.49 14.31
C LEU A 116 1.76 -12.33 13.44
N GLU A 117 3.02 -11.92 13.29
CA GLU A 117 4.04 -12.71 12.59
C GLU A 117 4.27 -14.07 13.26
N ARG A 118 4.38 -14.10 14.59
CA ARG A 118 4.58 -15.34 15.36
C ARG A 118 3.42 -16.31 15.29
N VAL A 119 2.19 -15.82 15.14
CA VAL A 119 1.00 -16.66 15.04
C VAL A 119 0.64 -17.00 13.59
N GLY A 120 1.50 -16.65 12.61
CA GLY A 120 1.40 -17.13 11.24
C GLY A 120 1.02 -16.10 10.18
N ALA A 121 0.98 -14.80 10.50
CA ALA A 121 0.89 -13.79 9.44
C ALA A 121 2.16 -13.79 8.59
N HIS A 122 2.00 -13.88 7.27
CA HIS A 122 3.11 -13.82 6.31
C HIS A 122 3.54 -12.38 6.02
N HIS A 123 2.59 -11.46 6.11
CA HIS A 123 2.82 -10.03 5.91
C HIS A 123 2.05 -9.23 6.95
N VAL A 124 2.73 -8.31 7.60
CA VAL A 124 2.13 -7.39 8.56
C VAL A 124 2.24 -5.97 8.01
N VAL A 125 1.14 -5.22 8.10
CA VAL A 125 1.08 -3.81 7.70
C VAL A 125 0.65 -2.93 8.88
N LEU A 126 1.20 -1.73 8.97
CA LEU A 126 0.86 -0.71 9.97
C LEU A 126 0.31 0.56 9.26
N PRO A 127 -0.88 0.52 8.66
CA PRO A 127 -1.33 1.57 7.75
C PRO A 127 -1.33 2.99 8.35
N GLU A 128 -1.65 3.12 9.63
CA GLU A 128 -1.65 4.41 10.31
C GLU A 128 -0.23 4.94 10.53
N HIS A 129 0.73 4.07 10.84
CA HIS A 129 2.14 4.43 11.00
C HIS A 129 2.75 4.81 9.66
N ASP A 130 2.62 3.95 8.66
CA ASP A 130 3.22 4.12 7.34
C ASP A 130 2.67 5.39 6.65
N MET A 131 1.35 5.63 6.79
CA MET A 131 0.74 6.84 6.27
C MET A 131 1.15 8.08 7.09
N GLY A 132 1.33 7.95 8.40
CA GLY A 132 1.80 9.04 9.25
C GLY A 132 3.20 9.51 8.87
N GLU A 133 4.13 8.59 8.64
CA GLU A 133 5.49 8.88 8.15
C GLU A 133 5.44 9.58 6.78
N ARG A 134 4.67 9.03 5.84
CA ARG A 134 4.50 9.64 4.52
C ARG A 134 3.96 11.07 4.60
N VAL A 135 2.90 11.28 5.38
CA VAL A 135 2.30 12.61 5.55
C VAL A 135 3.26 13.59 6.24
N ALA A 136 4.10 13.12 7.19
CA ALA A 136 5.09 13.97 7.84
C ALA A 136 6.07 14.60 6.83
N HIS A 137 6.53 13.85 5.82
CA HIS A 137 7.36 14.38 4.73
C HIS A 137 6.60 15.39 3.84
N LEU A 138 5.28 15.18 3.65
CA LEU A 138 4.47 16.06 2.79
C LEU A 138 4.07 17.37 3.48
N VAL A 139 3.78 17.35 4.78
CA VAL A 139 3.31 18.51 5.56
C VAL A 139 4.34 19.65 5.58
N THR A 140 5.61 19.32 5.48
CA THR A 140 6.69 20.32 5.41
C THR A 140 6.68 21.12 4.10
N GLY A 141 5.88 20.71 3.10
CA GLY A 141 5.74 21.41 1.81
C GLY A 141 6.92 21.25 0.84
N ARG A 142 7.94 20.46 1.22
CA ARG A 142 9.16 20.23 0.42
C ARG A 142 8.99 19.16 -0.63
N MET A 143 8.09 18.20 -0.38
CA MET A 143 7.77 17.10 -1.28
C MET A 143 6.29 17.11 -1.62
N ILE A 144 5.97 16.76 -2.87
CA ILE A 144 4.59 16.61 -3.34
C ILE A 144 4.11 15.20 -3.07
N ASP A 145 5.01 14.21 -3.13
CA ASP A 145 4.77 12.82 -2.78
C ASP A 145 6.07 12.13 -2.35
N TYR A 146 5.95 11.05 -1.56
CA TYR A 146 7.09 10.32 -1.00
C TYR A 146 6.76 8.85 -0.84
N ILE A 147 7.67 7.99 -1.27
CA ILE A 147 7.58 6.53 -1.16
C ILE A 147 8.92 5.99 -0.68
N GLU A 148 8.92 5.32 0.44
CA GLU A 148 10.05 4.58 0.98
C GLU A 148 10.02 3.15 0.45
N PHE A 149 11.15 2.66 -0.10
CA PHE A 149 11.27 1.32 -0.65
C PHE A 149 12.05 0.38 0.28
N ASP A 150 12.97 0.95 1.07
CA ASP A 150 13.78 0.22 2.03
C ASP A 150 14.22 1.19 3.13
N ALA A 151 14.80 0.69 4.20
CA ALA A 151 15.23 1.44 5.38
C ALA A 151 16.11 2.68 5.08
N ASP A 152 16.73 2.74 3.91
CA ASP A 152 17.63 3.83 3.54
C ASP A 152 17.42 4.37 2.12
N TYR A 153 16.37 3.92 1.39
CA TYR A 153 16.14 4.31 -0.02
C TYR A 153 14.71 4.73 -0.29
N ALA A 154 14.54 5.90 -0.93
CA ALA A 154 13.24 6.47 -1.23
C ALA A 154 13.13 7.05 -2.65
N MET A 155 11.90 7.25 -3.07
CA MET A 155 11.52 8.11 -4.19
C MET A 155 10.67 9.26 -3.68
N ALA A 156 10.94 10.46 -4.20
CA ALA A 156 10.12 11.63 -3.93
C ALA A 156 9.70 12.32 -5.22
N LYS A 157 8.50 12.89 -5.18
CA LYS A 157 8.01 13.83 -6.16
C LYS A 157 8.20 15.24 -5.61
N THR A 158 8.92 16.10 -6.34
CA THR A 158 9.23 17.46 -5.92
C THR A 158 9.21 18.41 -7.12
N THR A 159 9.25 19.71 -6.89
CA THR A 159 9.43 20.71 -7.95
C THR A 159 10.90 20.78 -8.39
N ALA A 160 11.13 21.22 -9.62
CA ALA A 160 12.48 21.43 -10.10
C ALA A 160 13.14 22.62 -9.38
N PRO A 161 14.35 22.45 -8.78
CA PRO A 161 15.03 23.54 -8.08
C PRO A 161 15.50 24.60 -9.07
N ALA A 162 15.45 25.87 -8.63
CA ALA A 162 15.76 27.03 -9.47
C ALA A 162 17.10 26.92 -10.20
N MET A 163 18.10 26.31 -9.58
CA MET A 163 19.43 26.12 -10.16
C MET A 163 19.49 25.20 -11.37
N SER A 164 18.47 24.37 -11.61
CA SER A 164 18.38 23.44 -12.74
C SER A 164 17.61 23.99 -13.94
N ILE A 165 16.86 25.08 -13.75
CA ILE A 165 16.00 25.65 -14.80
C ILE A 165 16.82 26.13 -15.99
N GLY A 166 16.36 25.80 -17.20
CA GLY A 166 17.00 26.10 -18.48
C GLY A 166 18.22 25.25 -18.81
N LYS A 167 18.55 24.25 -17.97
CA LYS A 167 19.68 23.35 -18.19
C LYS A 167 19.20 21.95 -18.52
N THR A 168 20.03 21.19 -19.26
CA THR A 168 19.84 19.75 -19.36
C THR A 168 20.13 19.09 -18.00
N LEU A 169 19.60 17.90 -17.76
CA LEU A 169 19.90 17.16 -16.52
C LEU A 169 21.42 16.92 -16.36
N THR A 170 22.13 16.65 -17.44
CA THR A 170 23.61 16.57 -17.43
C THR A 170 24.24 17.88 -16.98
N ALA A 171 23.87 19.00 -17.60
CA ALA A 171 24.46 20.32 -17.30
C ALA A 171 24.06 20.84 -15.91
N SER A 172 22.91 20.43 -15.38
CA SER A 172 22.46 20.78 -14.02
C SER A 172 23.36 20.17 -12.93
N GLY A 173 23.97 19.01 -13.21
CA GLY A 173 24.85 18.31 -12.28
C GLY A 173 24.16 17.78 -11.03
N LEU A 174 22.82 17.65 -11.02
CA LEU A 174 22.02 17.26 -9.86
C LEU A 174 22.51 15.92 -9.28
N ARG A 175 22.73 14.92 -10.14
CA ARG A 175 23.21 13.60 -9.70
C ARG A 175 24.55 13.67 -8.98
N LYS A 176 25.50 14.43 -9.52
CA LYS A 176 26.86 14.55 -8.94
C LYS A 176 26.85 15.33 -7.63
N ARG A 177 25.96 16.33 -7.53
CA ARG A 177 25.93 17.28 -6.41
C ARG A 177 25.13 16.79 -5.22
N TYR A 178 24.02 16.07 -5.48
CA TYR A 178 23.06 15.64 -4.47
C TYR A 178 22.94 14.12 -4.33
N ALA A 179 23.70 13.36 -5.14
CA ALA A 179 23.67 11.89 -5.18
C ALA A 179 22.30 11.27 -5.49
N ILE A 180 21.37 12.07 -6.05
CA ILE A 180 20.04 11.60 -6.47
C ILE A 180 20.01 11.30 -7.97
N THR A 181 19.05 10.48 -8.38
CA THR A 181 18.73 10.25 -9.79
C THR A 181 17.36 10.81 -10.10
N VAL A 182 17.27 11.68 -11.12
CA VAL A 182 15.99 12.08 -11.70
C VAL A 182 15.51 10.93 -12.58
N VAL A 183 14.38 10.33 -12.22
CA VAL A 183 13.80 9.16 -12.92
C VAL A 183 12.80 9.60 -13.99
N ALA A 184 12.00 10.60 -13.67
CA ALA A 184 11.00 11.13 -14.57
C ALA A 184 10.82 12.65 -14.35
N ILE A 185 10.33 13.30 -15.39
CA ILE A 185 10.02 14.73 -15.39
C ILE A 185 8.63 14.95 -15.98
N LYS A 186 7.91 15.91 -15.40
CA LYS A 186 6.63 16.36 -15.93
C LYS A 186 6.67 17.87 -16.12
N HIS A 187 6.56 18.32 -17.36
CA HIS A 187 6.39 19.72 -17.67
C HIS A 187 4.99 20.22 -17.29
N ARG A 188 4.89 21.49 -16.99
CA ARG A 188 3.61 22.11 -16.59
C ARG A 188 2.51 21.84 -17.65
N GLY A 189 1.42 21.21 -17.22
CA GLY A 189 0.29 20.85 -18.09
C GLY A 189 0.49 19.61 -18.95
N GLY A 190 1.66 18.92 -18.83
CA GLY A 190 1.95 17.66 -19.53
C GLY A 190 1.78 16.42 -18.65
N GLU A 191 2.28 15.31 -19.16
CA GLU A 191 2.37 14.01 -18.46
C GLU A 191 3.81 13.73 -18.04
N PHE A 192 4.02 12.75 -17.14
CA PHE A 192 5.36 12.28 -16.81
C PHE A 192 6.00 11.56 -17.98
N THR A 193 7.25 11.95 -18.28
CA THR A 193 8.11 11.29 -19.27
C THR A 193 9.39 10.84 -18.60
N TYR A 194 10.07 9.86 -19.20
CA TYR A 194 11.36 9.40 -18.69
C TYR A 194 12.39 10.52 -18.77
N ALA A 195 13.18 10.67 -17.72
CA ALA A 195 14.28 11.61 -17.69
C ALA A 195 15.49 11.03 -18.45
N THR A 196 16.04 11.80 -19.38
CA THR A 196 17.27 11.48 -20.09
C THR A 196 18.36 12.52 -19.79
N PRO A 197 19.64 12.23 -20.03
CA PRO A 197 20.72 13.21 -19.83
C PRO A 197 20.48 14.56 -20.51
N ASP A 198 19.82 14.57 -21.66
CA ASP A 198 19.55 15.74 -22.49
C ASP A 198 18.20 16.42 -22.19
N THR A 199 17.40 15.85 -21.28
CA THR A 199 16.13 16.45 -20.86
C THR A 199 16.37 17.83 -20.25
N VAL A 200 15.76 18.87 -20.82
CA VAL A 200 15.84 20.25 -20.33
C VAL A 200 14.81 20.46 -19.24
N VAL A 201 15.24 21.03 -18.13
CA VAL A 201 14.38 21.35 -16.99
C VAL A 201 13.78 22.75 -17.16
N ALA A 202 12.47 22.88 -17.07
CA ALA A 202 11.75 24.16 -17.13
C ALA A 202 11.22 24.60 -15.74
N ALA A 203 10.89 25.87 -15.63
CA ALA A 203 10.31 26.41 -14.40
C ALA A 203 8.93 25.80 -14.11
N GLY A 204 8.74 25.28 -12.90
CA GLY A 204 7.51 24.65 -12.47
C GLY A 204 7.36 23.19 -12.92
N ASP A 205 8.43 22.58 -13.43
CA ASP A 205 8.45 21.14 -13.67
C ASP A 205 8.39 20.36 -12.37
N GLU A 206 7.71 19.20 -12.41
CA GLU A 206 7.71 18.22 -11.35
C GLU A 206 8.73 17.13 -11.70
N LEU A 207 9.56 16.78 -10.74
CA LEU A 207 10.57 15.73 -10.85
C LEU A 207 10.20 14.55 -9.95
N ILE A 208 10.38 13.33 -10.47
CA ILE A 208 10.48 12.13 -9.63
C ILE A 208 11.97 11.84 -9.46
N VAL A 209 12.44 11.88 -8.22
CA VAL A 209 13.83 11.63 -7.86
C VAL A 209 13.95 10.40 -6.98
N SER A 210 15.06 9.69 -7.07
CA SER A 210 15.36 8.53 -6.23
C SER A 210 16.78 8.60 -5.69
N GLY A 211 16.98 8.10 -4.48
CA GLY A 211 18.26 8.08 -3.79
C GLY A 211 18.12 7.61 -2.35
N ARG A 212 19.20 7.76 -1.59
CA ARG A 212 19.11 7.56 -0.13
C ARG A 212 18.18 8.60 0.49
N ILE A 213 17.51 8.22 1.57
CA ILE A 213 16.49 9.05 2.23
C ILE A 213 17.06 10.45 2.53
N ASP A 214 18.23 10.51 3.20
CA ASP A 214 18.88 11.76 3.59
C ASP A 214 19.30 12.64 2.38
N GLU A 215 19.57 12.05 1.23
CA GLU A 215 19.93 12.75 0.00
C GLU A 215 18.69 13.29 -0.72
N VAL A 216 17.61 12.50 -0.75
CA VAL A 216 16.31 12.90 -1.30
C VAL A 216 15.71 14.05 -0.48
N GLU A 217 15.77 13.98 0.86
CA GLU A 217 15.32 15.06 1.75
C GLU A 217 16.11 16.35 1.53
N ARG A 218 17.45 16.28 1.52
CA ARG A 218 18.30 17.45 1.23
C ARG A 218 18.05 18.06 -0.14
N PHE A 219 17.72 17.21 -1.14
CA PHE A 219 17.36 17.71 -2.46
C PHE A 219 16.01 18.42 -2.45
N ALA A 220 15.03 17.87 -1.76
CA ALA A 220 13.71 18.48 -1.61
C ALA A 220 13.74 19.84 -0.86
N ASP A 221 14.73 20.06 0.01
CA ASP A 221 14.93 21.34 0.70
C ASP A 221 15.35 22.50 -0.24
N LEU A 222 15.65 22.20 -1.51
CA LEU A 222 16.03 23.21 -2.52
C LEU A 222 14.83 23.79 -3.27
N THR A 223 13.61 23.30 -3.02
CA THR A 223 12.43 23.56 -3.85
C THR A 223 11.36 24.35 -3.11
#